data_c3d094482e98f36533971025b8408995
#
_entry.id   c3d094482e98f36533971025b8408995
#
_cell.length_a   1.000
_cell.length_b   1.000
_cell.length_c   1.000
_cell.angle_alpha   90.00
_cell.angle_beta   90.00
_cell.angle_gamma   90.00
#
_symmetry.space_group_name_H-M   'P 1'
#
loop_
_entity.id
_entity.type
_entity.pdbx_description
1 polymer ?
#
loop_
_entity_poly.entity_id
_entity_poly.type
_entity_poly.pdbx_seq_one_letter_code
_entity_poly.pdbx_strand_id
1 'polypeptide(L)'
;MRKILLILVGTLAYMSLYAQFTTGTTGLLNMPTAEMQRDKTFMFGGGFLEKHATPARWTYNTWNYYINITLFPWLEVAYDCTLHKAMKCDPVYGCGFWVPSTYGKFVNQDRNFSVRLRLLKEGQWWKYMPAIVIGSNDVTTRPGDDSSTNFSNPKGTGNGFWNRYFIVATKHLAFKNMGELGVHLAYVYNRRKDYPLNGPAIGANFRFSLSPISFINKAVNNLNLMAEYDSKSINCGFEYSFWKDYINAVVELNRYKYFSGGLVFKLHLK
;
A
#
# COMPACT_ATOMS: atom_id res chain seq x y z
N MET A 1 -33.16 16.53 19.45
CA MET A 1 -32.45 16.98 18.26
C MET A 1 -30.95 17.23 18.47
N ARG A 2 -30.50 17.96 19.49
CA ARG A 2 -29.04 18.18 19.76
C ARG A 2 -28.24 16.90 20.05
N LYS A 3 -28.80 15.88 20.68
CA LYS A 3 -28.12 14.61 20.98
C LYS A 3 -27.93 13.74 19.74
N ILE A 4 -28.83 13.80 18.77
CA ILE A 4 -28.72 13.08 17.48
C ILE A 4 -27.64 13.71 16.60
N LEU A 5 -27.53 15.04 16.62
CA LEU A 5 -26.50 15.78 15.91
C LEU A 5 -25.08 15.47 16.45
N LEU A 6 -24.94 15.32 17.78
CA LEU A 6 -23.66 14.96 18.41
C LEU A 6 -23.25 13.50 18.09
N ILE A 7 -24.21 12.59 17.94
CA ILE A 7 -23.93 11.20 17.50
C ILE A 7 -23.54 11.17 16.03
N LEU A 8 -24.18 11.96 15.18
CA LEU A 8 -23.86 12.05 13.75
C LEU A 8 -22.49 12.71 13.49
N VAL A 9 -22.12 13.70 14.31
CA VAL A 9 -20.79 14.35 14.22
C VAL A 9 -19.69 13.46 14.82
N GLY A 10 -20.02 12.62 15.82
CA GLY A 10 -19.07 11.68 16.42
C GLY A 10 -18.70 10.50 15.51
N THR A 11 -19.58 10.10 14.58
CA THR A 11 -19.33 8.98 13.65
C THR A 11 -18.58 9.40 12.38
N LEU A 12 -18.40 10.69 12.13
CA LEU A 12 -17.67 11.23 10.98
C LEU A 12 -16.16 11.46 11.23
N ALA A 13 -15.67 11.21 12.46
CA ALA A 13 -14.35 11.68 12.89
C ALA A 13 -13.23 10.64 12.84
N TYR A 14 -13.46 9.39 12.44
CA TYR A 14 -12.45 8.35 12.52
C TYR A 14 -12.40 7.46 11.28
N MET A 15 -12.02 8.04 10.16
CA MET A 15 -11.60 7.25 9.00
C MET A 15 -10.21 7.70 8.54
N SER A 16 -9.20 7.44 9.38
CA SER A 16 -7.82 7.40 8.89
C SER A 16 -7.69 6.15 8.04
N LEU A 17 -7.60 6.31 6.75
CA LEU A 17 -7.43 5.22 5.80
C LEU A 17 -5.97 5.15 5.42
N TYR A 18 -5.44 3.94 5.36
CA TYR A 18 -4.02 3.65 5.18
C TYR A 18 -3.54 3.91 3.77
N ALA A 19 -2.30 4.29 3.64
CA ALA A 19 -1.61 4.28 2.37
C ALA A 19 -0.52 3.22 2.41
N GLN A 20 -0.60 2.28 1.50
CA GLN A 20 0.47 1.36 1.17
C GLN A 20 1.56 2.17 0.47
N PHE A 21 2.61 2.57 1.20
CA PHE A 21 3.62 3.47 0.63
C PHE A 21 4.41 2.82 -0.51
N THR A 22 4.49 1.50 -0.54
CA THR A 22 5.22 0.72 -1.57
C THR A 22 4.61 0.86 -2.97
N THR A 23 3.29 0.98 -3.08
CA THR A 23 2.57 1.06 -4.37
C THR A 23 1.72 2.31 -4.50
N GLY A 24 1.74 3.19 -3.50
CA GLY A 24 0.95 4.41 -3.48
C GLY A 24 -0.56 4.20 -3.43
N THR A 25 -1.05 2.99 -3.13
CA THR A 25 -2.48 2.68 -3.02
C THR A 25 -2.91 2.48 -1.58
N THR A 26 -4.21 2.43 -1.32
CA THR A 26 -4.73 2.07 0.00
C THR A 26 -4.48 0.58 0.29
N GLY A 27 -3.90 0.27 1.45
CA GLY A 27 -3.56 -1.10 1.84
C GLY A 27 -2.91 -1.15 3.22
N LEU A 28 -2.44 -2.31 3.65
CA LEU A 28 -1.57 -2.44 4.82
C LEU A 28 -0.12 -2.06 4.46
N LEU A 29 0.83 -2.92 4.75
CA LEU A 29 2.24 -2.70 4.40
C LEU A 29 2.47 -3.05 2.92
N ASN A 30 2.33 -4.32 2.57
CA ASN A 30 2.50 -4.83 1.20
C ASN A 30 1.22 -5.42 0.62
N MET A 31 0.27 -5.89 1.45
CA MET A 31 -0.97 -6.47 0.96
C MET A 31 -2.07 -5.42 0.77
N PRO A 32 -2.93 -5.58 -0.26
CA PRO A 32 -4.09 -4.72 -0.43
C PRO A 32 -5.14 -4.94 0.67
N THR A 33 -5.97 -3.94 0.92
CA THR A 33 -7.17 -4.02 1.76
C THR A 33 -8.42 -3.63 0.96
N ALA A 34 -9.63 -3.90 1.47
CA ALA A 34 -10.85 -3.40 0.85
C ALA A 34 -11.28 -2.02 1.38
N GLU A 35 -10.42 -1.37 2.12
CA GLU A 35 -10.61 0.02 2.50
C GLU A 35 -10.37 0.94 1.30
N MET A 36 -11.06 2.06 1.26
CA MET A 36 -10.88 3.11 0.24
C MET A 36 -10.74 4.44 0.96
N GLN A 37 -9.88 5.30 0.46
CA GLN A 37 -9.81 6.66 0.96
C GLN A 37 -11.17 7.35 0.82
N ARG A 38 -11.36 8.38 1.62
CA ARG A 38 -12.51 9.26 1.47
C ARG A 38 -12.60 9.79 0.04
N ASP A 39 -13.82 9.97 -0.45
CA ASP A 39 -14.07 10.60 -1.74
C ASP A 39 -13.28 11.89 -1.92
N LYS A 40 -12.77 12.11 -3.11
CA LYS A 40 -11.93 13.26 -3.46
C LYS A 40 -10.70 13.46 -2.57
N THR A 41 -10.11 12.37 -2.08
CA THR A 41 -8.83 12.42 -1.37
C THR A 41 -7.68 12.29 -2.37
N PHE A 42 -6.82 13.27 -2.36
CA PHE A 42 -5.54 13.23 -3.06
C PHE A 42 -4.44 12.85 -2.06
N MET A 43 -3.63 11.86 -2.40
CA MET A 43 -2.47 11.44 -1.62
C MET A 43 -1.21 11.56 -2.46
N PHE A 44 -0.13 11.92 -1.82
CA PHE A 44 1.20 11.83 -2.40
C PHE A 44 2.20 11.45 -1.31
N GLY A 45 3.30 10.87 -1.70
CA GLY A 45 4.29 10.45 -0.74
C GLY A 45 5.45 9.73 -1.39
N GLY A 46 6.22 9.09 -0.57
CA GLY A 46 7.34 8.29 -0.98
C GLY A 46 8.11 7.77 0.22
N GLY A 47 9.02 6.87 -0.04
CA GLY A 47 9.76 6.27 1.04
C GLY A 47 10.99 5.49 0.61
N PHE A 48 11.68 5.03 1.60
CA PHE A 48 12.83 4.17 1.49
C PHE A 48 12.37 2.70 1.44
N LEU A 49 12.85 1.97 0.43
CA LEU A 49 12.61 0.55 0.25
C LEU A 49 13.91 -0.21 0.45
N GLU A 50 13.95 -1.05 1.47
CA GLU A 50 15.07 -1.96 1.70
C GLU A 50 15.05 -3.06 0.62
N LYS A 51 16.20 -3.50 0.16
CA LYS A 51 16.34 -4.45 -0.95
C LYS A 51 15.59 -5.78 -0.77
N HIS A 52 15.36 -6.23 0.45
CA HIS A 52 14.58 -7.44 0.74
C HIS A 52 13.06 -7.21 0.72
N ALA A 53 12.61 -5.96 0.77
CA ALA A 53 11.23 -5.56 0.54
C ALA A 53 10.91 -5.42 -0.96
N THR A 54 11.96 -5.34 -1.79
CA THR A 54 11.86 -5.24 -3.24
C THR A 54 11.93 -6.63 -3.89
N PRO A 55 11.64 -6.76 -5.17
CA PRO A 55 11.80 -8.00 -5.90
C PRO A 55 13.20 -8.60 -5.73
N ALA A 56 13.28 -9.91 -5.60
CA ALA A 56 14.45 -10.67 -5.16
C ALA A 56 15.74 -10.47 -5.99
N ARG A 57 15.69 -9.70 -7.05
CA ARG A 57 16.83 -9.44 -7.95
C ARG A 57 17.54 -8.13 -7.70
N TRP A 58 16.96 -7.27 -6.89
CA TRP A 58 17.58 -6.00 -6.57
C TRP A 58 18.65 -6.22 -5.50
N THR A 59 19.80 -5.66 -5.76
CA THR A 59 20.97 -5.81 -4.89
C THR A 59 21.25 -4.58 -4.04
N TYR A 60 20.38 -3.56 -4.18
CA TYR A 60 20.52 -2.25 -3.52
C TYR A 60 19.19 -1.79 -2.94
N ASN A 61 19.28 -0.95 -1.93
CA ASN A 61 18.14 -0.22 -1.38
C ASN A 61 17.73 0.89 -2.34
N THR A 62 16.45 1.22 -2.38
CA THR A 62 15.94 2.22 -3.30
C THR A 62 14.88 3.13 -2.65
N TRP A 63 14.31 3.98 -3.44
CA TRP A 63 13.27 4.93 -3.06
C TRP A 63 12.15 4.87 -4.07
N ASN A 64 10.94 5.11 -3.60
CA ASN A 64 9.80 5.37 -4.45
C ASN A 64 9.17 6.72 -4.13
N TYR A 65 8.36 7.21 -5.05
CA TYR A 65 7.42 8.30 -4.84
C TYR A 65 6.15 8.04 -5.62
N TYR A 66 5.04 8.55 -5.14
CA TYR A 66 3.74 8.26 -5.73
C TYR A 66 2.77 9.42 -5.57
N ILE A 67 1.75 9.40 -6.42
CA ILE A 67 0.52 10.18 -6.29
C ILE A 67 -0.67 9.25 -6.44
N ASN A 68 -1.74 9.56 -5.71
CA ASN A 68 -2.96 8.76 -5.68
C ASN A 68 -4.15 9.70 -5.57
N ILE A 69 -5.25 9.33 -6.20
CA ILE A 69 -6.51 10.03 -6.05
C ILE A 69 -7.66 9.04 -5.96
N THR A 70 -8.52 9.24 -4.97
CA THR A 70 -9.82 8.59 -4.89
C THR A 70 -10.83 9.48 -5.60
N LEU A 71 -11.11 9.16 -6.85
CA LEU A 71 -12.00 9.95 -7.72
C LEU A 71 -13.47 9.85 -7.30
N PHE A 72 -13.86 8.67 -6.84
CA PHE A 72 -15.20 8.35 -6.35
C PHE A 72 -15.06 7.42 -5.14
N PRO A 73 -16.10 7.31 -4.30
CA PRO A 73 -16.04 6.40 -3.14
C PRO A 73 -15.77 4.93 -3.48
N TRP A 74 -15.76 4.58 -4.76
CA TRP A 74 -15.56 3.23 -5.28
C TRP A 74 -14.38 3.11 -6.26
N LEU A 75 -13.70 4.22 -6.63
CA LEU A 75 -12.61 4.23 -7.60
C LEU A 75 -11.40 4.98 -7.05
N GLU A 76 -10.30 4.28 -6.94
CA GLU A 76 -8.98 4.82 -6.60
C GLU A 76 -8.00 4.52 -7.72
N VAL A 77 -7.22 5.52 -8.12
CA VAL A 77 -6.15 5.41 -9.10
C VAL A 77 -4.85 5.97 -8.53
N ALA A 78 -3.75 5.35 -8.85
CA ALA A 78 -2.44 5.78 -8.39
C ALA A 78 -1.39 5.69 -9.49
N TYR A 79 -0.40 6.55 -9.39
CA TYR A 79 0.86 6.47 -10.13
C TYR A 79 1.98 6.29 -9.10
N ASP A 80 2.82 5.31 -9.30
CA ASP A 80 4.02 5.08 -8.50
C ASP A 80 5.26 5.02 -9.38
N CYS A 81 6.36 5.48 -8.84
CA CYS A 81 7.65 5.46 -9.49
C CYS A 81 8.71 4.95 -8.54
N THR A 82 9.31 3.83 -8.88
CA THR A 82 10.45 3.28 -8.14
C THR A 82 11.76 3.61 -8.85
N LEU A 83 12.73 4.11 -8.11
CA LEU A 83 14.02 4.50 -8.66
C LEU A 83 14.96 3.31 -8.80
N HIS A 84 15.69 3.27 -9.91
CA HIS A 84 16.66 2.23 -10.20
C HIS A 84 18.05 2.79 -10.46
N LYS A 85 19.06 2.10 -9.94
CA LYS A 85 20.46 2.38 -10.24
C LYS A 85 20.85 1.78 -11.59
N ALA A 86 21.60 2.53 -12.36
CA ALA A 86 22.30 1.99 -13.51
C ALA A 86 23.47 1.14 -13.02
N MET A 87 23.42 -0.16 -13.26
CA MET A 87 24.42 -1.13 -12.88
C MET A 87 24.93 -1.89 -14.10
N LYS A 88 26.22 -2.16 -14.14
CA LYS A 88 26.80 -2.95 -15.22
C LYS A 88 26.18 -4.35 -15.19
N CYS A 89 25.61 -4.77 -16.34
CA CYS A 89 24.97 -6.08 -16.46
C CYS A 89 23.95 -6.34 -15.34
N ASP A 90 23.15 -5.31 -15.03
CA ASP A 90 22.08 -5.42 -14.05
C ASP A 90 21.18 -6.62 -14.39
N PRO A 91 20.91 -7.51 -13.43
CA PRO A 91 20.08 -8.70 -13.68
C PRO A 91 18.63 -8.38 -14.03
N VAL A 92 18.18 -7.14 -13.74
CA VAL A 92 16.84 -6.66 -14.02
C VAL A 92 16.75 -6.05 -15.42
N TYR A 93 17.65 -5.10 -15.71
CA TYR A 93 17.62 -4.33 -16.96
C TYR A 93 18.64 -4.86 -18.00
N GLY A 94 19.50 -5.78 -17.58
CA GLY A 94 20.62 -6.21 -18.42
C GLY A 94 21.67 -5.11 -18.61
N CYS A 95 22.57 -5.34 -19.56
CA CYS A 95 23.67 -4.42 -19.80
C CYS A 95 23.28 -3.18 -20.64
N GLY A 96 22.11 -3.18 -21.24
CA GLY A 96 21.65 -2.13 -22.16
C GLY A 96 21.36 -0.78 -21.49
N PHE A 97 21.08 -0.78 -20.21
CA PHE A 97 20.81 0.44 -19.43
C PHE A 97 22.06 1.03 -18.76
N TRP A 98 23.19 0.37 -18.93
CA TRP A 98 24.42 0.84 -18.33
C TRP A 98 25.25 1.66 -19.31
N VAL A 99 25.68 2.82 -18.86
CA VAL A 99 26.71 3.63 -19.48
C VAL A 99 27.66 4.14 -18.39
N PRO A 100 28.98 4.33 -18.67
CA PRO A 100 29.95 4.65 -17.63
C PRO A 100 29.59 5.88 -16.79
N SER A 101 29.02 6.90 -17.39
CA SER A 101 28.63 8.16 -16.71
C SER A 101 27.46 8.01 -15.73
N THR A 102 26.65 6.97 -15.85
CA THR A 102 25.45 6.73 -15.03
C THR A 102 25.62 5.61 -14.02
N TYR A 103 26.71 4.82 -14.13
CA TYR A 103 26.94 3.68 -13.24
C TYR A 103 26.84 4.04 -11.75
N GLY A 104 26.05 3.29 -11.01
CA GLY A 104 25.79 3.48 -9.59
C GLY A 104 24.85 4.63 -9.24
N LYS A 105 24.39 5.42 -10.21
CA LYS A 105 23.45 6.53 -9.98
C LYS A 105 22.00 6.06 -10.19
N PHE A 106 21.04 6.69 -9.50
CA PHE A 106 19.60 6.51 -9.74
C PHE A 106 19.17 7.31 -10.98
N VAL A 107 19.22 6.67 -12.13
CA VAL A 107 18.91 7.29 -13.43
C VAL A 107 17.75 6.62 -14.16
N ASN A 108 17.38 5.43 -13.74
CA ASN A 108 16.27 4.68 -14.30
C ASN A 108 15.06 4.72 -13.38
N GLN A 109 13.87 4.57 -13.95
CA GLN A 109 12.61 4.67 -13.24
C GLN A 109 11.68 3.54 -13.70
N ASP A 110 11.16 2.78 -12.75
CA ASP A 110 10.02 1.90 -12.97
C ASP A 110 8.75 2.67 -12.64
N ARG A 111 7.98 2.99 -13.67
CA ARG A 111 6.75 3.79 -13.57
C ARG A 111 5.56 2.87 -13.74
N ASN A 112 4.66 2.90 -12.79
CA ASN A 112 3.49 2.05 -12.83
C ASN A 112 2.20 2.79 -12.47
N PHE A 113 1.08 2.30 -12.98
CA PHE A 113 -0.25 2.78 -12.68
C PHE A 113 -1.05 1.69 -11.99
N SER A 114 -1.78 2.09 -10.98
CA SER A 114 -2.63 1.20 -10.20
C SER A 114 -4.07 1.65 -10.25
N VAL A 115 -5.00 0.69 -10.21
CA VAL A 115 -6.43 0.94 -10.14
C VAL A 115 -7.08 0.01 -9.12
N ARG A 116 -8.03 0.54 -8.35
CA ARG A 116 -8.80 -0.22 -7.37
C ARG A 116 -10.28 0.15 -7.48
N LEU A 117 -11.12 -0.86 -7.46
CA LEU A 117 -12.58 -0.73 -7.57
C LEU A 117 -13.24 -1.42 -6.37
N ARG A 118 -13.99 -0.65 -5.58
CA ARG A 118 -14.82 -1.20 -4.52
C ARG A 118 -16.13 -1.72 -5.08
N LEU A 119 -16.30 -3.03 -5.04
CA LEU A 119 -17.52 -3.70 -5.48
C LEU A 119 -18.62 -3.65 -4.41
N LEU A 120 -18.24 -3.85 -3.13
CA LEU A 120 -19.15 -3.91 -2.02
C LEU A 120 -18.62 -3.11 -0.85
N LYS A 121 -19.51 -2.35 -0.19
CA LYS A 121 -19.20 -1.67 1.08
C LYS A 121 -19.41 -2.62 2.24
N GLU A 122 -18.64 -2.44 3.30
CA GLU A 122 -18.84 -3.17 4.55
C GLU A 122 -20.27 -2.92 5.09
N GLY A 123 -20.95 -4.01 5.49
CA GLY A 123 -22.30 -3.93 6.03
C GLY A 123 -23.38 -3.51 5.05
N GLN A 124 -23.15 -3.53 3.75
CA GLN A 124 -24.07 -3.00 2.73
C GLN A 124 -25.42 -3.72 2.71
N TRP A 125 -25.46 -5.03 2.81
CA TRP A 125 -26.68 -5.83 2.77
C TRP A 125 -27.02 -6.44 4.12
N TRP A 126 -26.01 -6.83 4.92
CA TRP A 126 -26.18 -7.31 6.30
C TRP A 126 -24.95 -6.96 7.16
N LYS A 127 -25.15 -6.87 8.46
CA LYS A 127 -24.17 -6.38 9.43
C LYS A 127 -22.77 -7.02 9.31
N TYR A 128 -22.70 -8.30 9.01
CA TYR A 128 -21.43 -9.03 8.97
C TYR A 128 -20.78 -9.07 7.59
N MET A 129 -21.41 -8.47 6.59
CA MET A 129 -20.86 -8.44 5.24
C MET A 129 -19.53 -7.69 5.20
N PRO A 130 -18.46 -8.28 4.64
CA PRO A 130 -17.21 -7.57 4.44
C PRO A 130 -17.30 -6.56 3.28
N ALA A 131 -16.43 -5.58 3.28
CA ALA A 131 -16.14 -4.82 2.07
C ALA A 131 -15.37 -5.68 1.08
N ILE A 132 -15.59 -5.48 -0.22
CA ILE A 132 -14.87 -6.20 -1.29
C ILE A 132 -14.34 -5.18 -2.30
N VAL A 133 -13.04 -5.29 -2.58
CA VAL A 133 -12.32 -4.52 -3.59
C VAL A 133 -11.61 -5.48 -4.54
N ILE A 134 -11.63 -5.14 -5.82
CA ILE A 134 -10.74 -5.72 -6.83
C ILE A 134 -9.77 -4.64 -7.30
N GLY A 135 -8.61 -5.04 -7.76
CA GLY A 135 -7.65 -4.07 -8.27
C GLY A 135 -6.47 -4.69 -8.99
N SER A 136 -5.68 -3.82 -9.55
CA SER A 136 -4.42 -4.15 -10.16
C SER A 136 -3.40 -3.07 -9.87
N ASN A 137 -2.19 -3.48 -9.54
CA ASN A 137 -1.03 -2.62 -9.56
C ASN A 137 -0.28 -2.85 -10.85
N ASP A 138 0.33 -1.80 -11.39
CA ASP A 138 1.10 -1.83 -12.63
C ASP A 138 0.30 -2.41 -13.83
N VAL A 139 -0.88 -1.86 -14.06
CA VAL A 139 -1.79 -2.29 -15.13
C VAL A 139 -1.22 -2.08 -16.53
N THR A 140 -0.25 -1.19 -16.68
CA THR A 140 0.33 -0.79 -17.97
C THR A 140 1.49 -1.67 -18.39
N THR A 141 2.13 -2.36 -17.46
CA THR A 141 3.22 -3.26 -17.77
C THR A 141 2.69 -4.66 -18.06
N ARG A 142 2.89 -5.14 -19.25
CA ARG A 142 2.62 -6.53 -19.60
C ARG A 142 3.83 -7.38 -19.24
N PRO A 143 3.74 -8.27 -18.24
CA PRO A 143 4.74 -9.32 -18.08
C PRO A 143 4.55 -10.30 -19.23
N GLY A 144 5.17 -10.04 -20.36
CA GLY A 144 5.04 -10.85 -21.56
C GLY A 144 6.23 -11.75 -21.78
N ASP A 145 6.03 -12.73 -22.66
CA ASP A 145 7.06 -13.68 -23.06
C ASP A 145 7.90 -13.11 -24.19
N ASP A 146 7.60 -11.92 -24.65
CA ASP A 146 8.17 -11.43 -25.89
C ASP A 146 9.22 -10.36 -25.68
N SER A 147 10.32 -10.61 -26.26
CA SER A 147 11.64 -10.10 -25.97
C SER A 147 11.99 -8.79 -26.67
N SER A 148 11.10 -8.20 -27.43
CA SER A 148 11.48 -7.03 -28.23
C SER A 148 11.74 -5.78 -27.40
N THR A 149 11.28 -5.75 -26.15
CA THR A 149 11.49 -4.63 -25.25
C THR A 149 12.05 -5.00 -23.87
N ASN A 150 12.49 -6.19 -23.64
CA ASN A 150 13.05 -6.67 -22.35
C ASN A 150 12.19 -6.44 -21.09
N PHE A 151 11.09 -5.72 -21.21
CA PHE A 151 10.20 -5.35 -20.09
C PHE A 151 9.26 -6.49 -19.69
N SER A 152 9.25 -7.55 -20.43
CA SER A 152 8.27 -8.62 -20.30
C SER A 152 8.85 -9.99 -20.11
N ASN A 153 10.15 -10.13 -19.99
CA ASN A 153 10.77 -11.43 -19.84
C ASN A 153 10.65 -11.95 -18.40
N PRO A 154 9.92 -13.06 -18.15
CA PRO A 154 9.82 -13.66 -16.82
C PRO A 154 11.16 -14.15 -16.27
N LYS A 155 12.17 -14.28 -17.11
CA LYS A 155 13.55 -14.62 -16.71
C LYS A 155 14.34 -13.40 -16.21
N GLY A 156 13.71 -12.23 -16.10
CA GLY A 156 14.20 -11.22 -15.22
C GLY A 156 14.91 -10.04 -15.79
N THR A 157 14.64 -9.67 -16.97
CA THR A 157 15.26 -8.50 -17.61
C THR A 157 14.27 -7.38 -17.89
N GLY A 158 13.15 -7.30 -17.17
CA GLY A 158 12.15 -6.29 -17.49
C GLY A 158 11.45 -5.71 -16.28
N ASN A 159 10.75 -4.60 -16.49
CA ASN A 159 9.83 -3.98 -15.55
C ASN A 159 8.64 -4.91 -15.21
N GLY A 160 7.72 -4.48 -14.39
CA GLY A 160 6.56 -5.27 -14.00
C GLY A 160 6.77 -6.01 -12.70
N PHE A 161 7.68 -5.53 -11.87
CA PHE A 161 7.90 -6.05 -10.52
C PHE A 161 6.67 -5.93 -9.65
N TRP A 162 5.89 -4.88 -9.85
CA TRP A 162 4.71 -4.54 -9.09
C TRP A 162 3.43 -5.01 -9.79
N ASN A 163 3.52 -5.62 -10.98
CA ASN A 163 2.34 -6.12 -11.70
C ASN A 163 1.67 -7.24 -10.92
N ARG A 164 0.46 -6.96 -10.45
CA ARG A 164 -0.37 -7.91 -9.72
C ARG A 164 -1.84 -7.56 -9.90
N TYR A 165 -2.67 -8.58 -9.84
CA TYR A 165 -4.13 -8.48 -9.80
C TYR A 165 -4.59 -9.04 -8.46
N PHE A 166 -5.62 -8.48 -7.87
CA PHE A 166 -6.09 -8.94 -6.58
C PHE A 166 -7.59 -8.77 -6.37
N ILE A 167 -8.11 -9.62 -5.52
CA ILE A 167 -9.39 -9.46 -4.85
C ILE A 167 -9.14 -9.49 -3.35
N VAL A 168 -9.79 -8.60 -2.61
CA VAL A 168 -9.63 -8.51 -1.17
C VAL A 168 -10.95 -8.27 -0.47
N ALA A 169 -11.13 -8.92 0.66
CA ALA A 169 -12.23 -8.73 1.59
C ALA A 169 -11.71 -8.14 2.90
N THR A 170 -12.40 -7.16 3.46
CA THR A 170 -12.05 -6.50 4.73
C THR A 170 -13.26 -6.45 5.64
N LYS A 171 -13.06 -6.78 6.91
CA LYS A 171 -14.07 -6.65 7.96
C LYS A 171 -13.48 -5.98 9.20
N HIS A 172 -14.21 -5.00 9.73
CA HIS A 172 -13.84 -4.31 10.96
C HIS A 172 -14.64 -4.81 12.15
N LEU A 173 -13.96 -4.93 13.30
CA LEU A 173 -14.51 -5.30 14.59
C LEU A 173 -14.22 -4.20 15.60
N ALA A 174 -15.25 -3.49 16.01
CA ALA A 174 -15.12 -2.40 16.98
C ALA A 174 -15.08 -2.92 18.42
N PHE A 175 -14.12 -2.45 19.20
CA PHE A 175 -13.99 -2.69 20.63
C PHE A 175 -14.25 -1.39 21.39
N LYS A 176 -15.32 -1.39 22.17
CA LYS A 176 -15.75 -0.19 22.91
C LYS A 176 -14.63 0.36 23.80
N ASN A 177 -14.32 1.64 23.65
CA ASN A 177 -13.28 2.38 24.39
C ASN A 177 -11.84 1.85 24.24
N MET A 178 -11.58 0.98 23.27
CA MET A 178 -10.24 0.46 23.00
C MET A 178 -9.78 0.80 21.58
N GLY A 179 -10.62 0.53 20.59
CA GLY A 179 -10.24 0.73 19.21
C GLY A 179 -11.02 -0.17 18.24
N GLU A 180 -10.45 -0.36 17.07
CA GLU A 180 -11.01 -1.14 15.99
C GLU A 180 -9.96 -2.07 15.39
N LEU A 181 -10.31 -3.34 15.24
CA LEU A 181 -9.51 -4.35 14.56
C LEU A 181 -10.03 -4.52 13.14
N GLY A 182 -9.20 -4.23 12.15
CA GLY A 182 -9.42 -4.61 10.77
C GLY A 182 -8.81 -5.98 10.48
N VAL A 183 -9.56 -6.84 9.80
CA VAL A 183 -9.10 -8.15 9.31
C VAL A 183 -9.26 -8.17 7.81
N HIS A 184 -8.21 -8.57 7.11
CA HIS A 184 -8.11 -8.51 5.66
C HIS A 184 -7.72 -9.87 5.10
N LEU A 185 -8.45 -10.33 4.09
CA LEU A 185 -8.17 -11.55 3.35
C LEU A 185 -8.07 -11.21 1.88
N ALA A 186 -6.96 -11.55 1.25
CA ALA A 186 -6.75 -11.27 -0.16
C ALA A 186 -6.29 -12.52 -0.90
N TYR A 187 -6.61 -12.57 -2.18
CA TYR A 187 -5.94 -13.43 -3.13
C TYR A 187 -5.29 -12.53 -4.18
N VAL A 188 -3.99 -12.73 -4.35
CA VAL A 188 -3.19 -11.92 -5.24
C VAL A 188 -2.58 -12.82 -6.31
N TYR A 189 -2.69 -12.41 -7.55
CA TYR A 189 -2.09 -13.08 -8.67
C TYR A 189 -1.02 -12.21 -9.30
N ASN A 190 0.21 -12.75 -9.35
CA ASN A 190 1.32 -12.20 -10.09
C ASN A 190 1.82 -13.29 -11.05
N ARG A 191 2.07 -12.96 -12.31
CA ARG A 191 2.63 -13.92 -13.27
C ARG A 191 4.03 -14.40 -12.86
N ARG A 192 4.75 -13.64 -12.07
CA ARG A 192 6.06 -13.99 -11.53
C ARG A 192 5.90 -14.70 -10.20
N LYS A 193 6.05 -16.01 -10.20
CA LYS A 193 5.85 -16.87 -9.02
C LYS A 193 6.88 -16.64 -7.91
N ASP A 194 8.02 -16.07 -8.24
CA ASP A 194 9.11 -15.78 -7.31
C ASP A 194 8.92 -14.46 -6.55
N TYR A 195 7.91 -13.68 -6.90
CA TYR A 195 7.66 -12.39 -6.27
C TYR A 195 6.75 -12.51 -5.05
N PRO A 196 6.92 -11.59 -4.07
CA PRO A 196 5.98 -11.47 -2.97
C PRO A 196 4.58 -11.16 -3.50
N LEU A 197 3.56 -11.47 -2.69
CA LEU A 197 2.16 -11.30 -3.06
C LEU A 197 1.77 -12.07 -4.34
N ASN A 198 1.92 -13.38 -4.27
CA ASN A 198 1.39 -14.28 -5.28
C ASN A 198 0.76 -15.47 -4.58
N GLY A 199 -0.55 -15.43 -4.35
CA GLY A 199 -1.34 -16.41 -3.63
C GLY A 199 -2.21 -15.77 -2.54
N PRO A 200 -2.66 -16.55 -1.57
CA PRO A 200 -3.47 -16.05 -0.46
C PRO A 200 -2.62 -15.19 0.48
N ALA A 201 -3.19 -14.07 0.90
CA ALA A 201 -2.62 -13.17 1.88
C ALA A 201 -3.63 -12.86 2.97
N ILE A 202 -3.15 -12.69 4.18
CA ILE A 202 -3.96 -12.33 5.35
C ILE A 202 -3.26 -11.22 6.13
N GLY A 203 -4.02 -10.25 6.61
CA GLY A 203 -3.47 -9.20 7.44
C GLY A 203 -4.47 -8.69 8.44
N ALA A 204 -3.95 -8.01 9.43
CA ALA A 204 -4.74 -7.33 10.44
C ALA A 204 -4.10 -6.00 10.82
N ASN A 205 -4.93 -5.08 11.23
CA ASN A 205 -4.48 -3.82 11.81
C ASN A 205 -5.32 -3.47 13.03
N PHE A 206 -4.73 -2.74 13.95
CA PHE A 206 -5.44 -2.24 15.12
C PHE A 206 -5.25 -0.74 15.28
N ARG A 207 -6.36 -0.02 15.27
CA ARG A 207 -6.46 1.42 15.54
C ARG A 207 -6.96 1.64 16.94
N PHE A 208 -6.24 2.43 17.69
CA PHE A 208 -6.68 2.81 19.03
C PHE A 208 -7.75 3.91 18.99
N SER A 209 -8.73 3.80 19.87
CA SER A 209 -9.77 4.81 20.11
C SER A 209 -10.02 4.95 21.60
N LEU A 210 -8.97 5.36 22.31
CA LEU A 210 -9.00 5.58 23.75
C LEU A 210 -9.65 6.94 24.07
N SER A 211 -10.26 7.05 25.25
CA SER A 211 -10.77 8.35 25.72
C SER A 211 -9.65 9.39 25.74
N PRO A 212 -9.76 10.55 25.07
CA PRO A 212 -8.66 11.49 24.84
C PRO A 212 -8.40 12.39 26.06
N ILE A 213 -8.43 11.83 27.27
CA ILE A 213 -8.27 12.55 28.55
C ILE A 213 -6.79 12.89 28.78
N SER A 214 -5.89 11.95 28.49
CA SER A 214 -4.44 12.13 28.67
C SER A 214 -3.72 12.42 27.36
N PHE A 215 -2.55 13.05 27.45
CA PHE A 215 -1.66 13.25 26.31
C PHE A 215 -1.25 11.91 25.68
N ILE A 216 -1.00 10.89 26.51
CA ILE A 216 -0.63 9.54 26.06
C ILE A 216 -1.75 8.94 25.22
N ASN A 217 -3.01 9.01 25.69
CA ASN A 217 -4.15 8.48 24.94
C ASN A 217 -4.32 9.18 23.59
N LYS A 218 -4.11 10.50 23.54
CA LYS A 218 -4.15 11.27 22.30
C LYS A 218 -3.05 10.82 21.34
N ALA A 219 -1.85 10.59 21.82
CA ALA A 219 -0.74 10.10 21.01
C ALA A 219 -0.99 8.68 20.50
N VAL A 220 -1.47 7.78 21.36
CA VAL A 220 -1.77 6.38 20.99
C VAL A 220 -2.93 6.30 19.99
N ASN A 221 -3.93 7.17 20.05
CA ASN A 221 -5.03 7.21 19.10
C ASN A 221 -4.60 7.55 17.66
N ASN A 222 -3.41 8.09 17.47
CA ASN A 222 -2.84 8.37 16.16
C ASN A 222 -2.05 7.17 15.58
N LEU A 223 -1.93 6.10 16.37
CA LEU A 223 -1.17 4.92 16.02
C LEU A 223 -2.09 3.84 15.44
N ASN A 224 -1.64 3.25 14.36
CA ASN A 224 -2.21 2.07 13.73
C ASN A 224 -1.15 0.98 13.65
N LEU A 225 -1.33 -0.10 14.37
CA LEU A 225 -0.45 -1.25 14.31
C LEU A 225 -0.89 -2.19 13.19
N MET A 226 0.06 -2.74 12.46
CA MET A 226 -0.20 -3.60 11.30
C MET A 226 0.65 -4.85 11.35
N ALA A 227 0.05 -5.96 10.95
CA ALA A 227 0.74 -7.23 10.71
C ALA A 227 0.10 -7.94 9.52
N GLU A 228 0.91 -8.56 8.68
CA GLU A 228 0.42 -9.27 7.50
C GLU A 228 1.29 -10.45 7.14
N TYR A 229 0.67 -11.43 6.50
CA TYR A 229 1.32 -12.46 5.72
C TYR A 229 1.04 -12.19 4.24
N ASP A 230 2.06 -11.88 3.49
CA ASP A 230 1.98 -11.45 2.09
C ASP A 230 2.10 -12.61 1.08
N SER A 231 1.63 -13.80 1.45
CA SER A 231 1.82 -15.09 0.75
C SER A 231 3.26 -15.63 0.73
N LYS A 232 4.23 -14.91 1.24
CA LYS A 232 5.63 -15.34 1.26
C LYS A 232 6.32 -15.10 2.60
N SER A 233 6.03 -13.98 3.22
CA SER A 233 6.66 -13.56 4.47
C SER A 233 5.67 -12.88 5.40
N ILE A 234 6.00 -12.89 6.68
CA ILE A 234 5.26 -12.12 7.67
C ILE A 234 5.98 -10.79 7.86
N ASN A 235 5.23 -9.71 7.71
CA ASN A 235 5.69 -8.35 7.92
C ASN A 235 4.90 -7.71 9.04
N CYS A 236 5.50 -6.79 9.76
CA CYS A 236 4.83 -6.00 10.76
C CYS A 236 5.28 -4.54 10.67
N GLY A 237 4.45 -3.65 11.18
CA GLY A 237 4.76 -2.24 11.14
C GLY A 237 3.69 -1.40 11.79
N PHE A 238 3.80 -0.12 11.60
CA PHE A 238 2.81 0.83 12.07
C PHE A 238 2.74 2.05 11.16
N GLU A 239 1.59 2.71 11.19
CA GLU A 239 1.40 4.05 10.67
C GLU A 239 1.12 4.98 11.86
N TYR A 240 1.73 6.15 11.84
CA TYR A 240 1.46 7.20 12.80
C TYR A 240 0.97 8.45 12.08
N SER A 241 -0.22 8.90 12.45
CA SER A 241 -0.86 10.09 11.86
C SER A 241 -0.50 11.34 12.66
N PHE A 242 0.15 12.29 11.97
CA PHE A 242 0.39 13.64 12.48
C PHE A 242 -0.69 14.56 11.95
N TRP A 243 -1.00 15.59 12.71
CA TRP A 243 -1.94 16.64 12.32
C TRP A 243 -3.22 16.09 11.67
N LYS A 244 -4.02 15.37 12.48
CA LYS A 244 -5.19 14.61 12.05
C LYS A 244 -4.77 13.44 11.18
N ASP A 245 -5.00 13.46 9.86
CA ASP A 245 -4.56 12.45 8.91
C ASP A 245 -3.86 13.06 7.67
N TYR A 246 -3.50 14.35 7.76
CA TYR A 246 -2.85 15.03 6.62
C TYR A 246 -1.41 14.57 6.39
N ILE A 247 -0.71 14.19 7.46
CA ILE A 247 0.68 13.73 7.40
C ILE A 247 0.77 12.42 8.16
N ASN A 248 1.24 11.37 7.51
CA ASN A 248 1.39 10.05 8.10
C ASN A 248 2.81 9.54 7.87
N ALA A 249 3.41 8.95 8.89
CA ALA A 249 4.64 8.20 8.78
C ALA A 249 4.33 6.71 8.83
N VAL A 250 4.88 5.95 7.89
CA VAL A 250 4.74 4.50 7.81
C VAL A 250 6.10 3.88 8.08
N VAL A 251 6.11 2.90 8.97
CA VAL A 251 7.29 2.10 9.32
C VAL A 251 6.95 0.64 9.11
N GLU A 252 7.81 -0.06 8.41
CA GLU A 252 7.65 -1.47 8.08
C GLU A 252 8.90 -2.25 8.44
N LEU A 253 8.73 -3.40 9.04
CA LEU A 253 9.74 -4.42 9.26
C LEU A 253 9.42 -5.65 8.41
N ASN A 254 10.02 -5.69 7.24
CA ASN A 254 9.90 -6.82 6.32
C ASN A 254 10.58 -8.04 6.91
N ARG A 255 9.86 -9.16 7.00
CA ARG A 255 10.34 -10.41 7.61
C ARG A 255 10.86 -10.20 9.03
N TYR A 256 10.25 -9.28 9.79
CA TYR A 256 10.67 -8.85 11.15
C TYR A 256 12.09 -8.28 11.27
N LYS A 257 12.78 -8.03 10.16
CA LYS A 257 14.20 -7.72 10.18
C LYS A 257 14.60 -6.51 9.37
N TYR A 258 13.99 -6.31 8.21
CA TYR A 258 14.44 -5.33 7.24
C TYR A 258 13.53 -4.11 7.28
N PHE A 259 14.13 -2.97 7.57
CA PHE A 259 13.41 -1.71 7.71
C PHE A 259 13.10 -1.09 6.35
N SER A 260 11.84 -0.74 6.13
CA SER A 260 11.39 0.19 5.09
C SER A 260 10.46 1.22 5.73
N GLY A 261 10.26 2.36 5.08
CA GLY A 261 9.34 3.35 5.60
C GLY A 261 9.32 4.63 4.79
N GLY A 262 8.26 5.39 4.99
CA GLY A 262 8.02 6.59 4.22
C GLY A 262 7.03 7.55 4.86
N LEU A 263 6.77 8.62 4.12
CA LEU A 263 5.79 9.63 4.46
C LEU A 263 4.66 9.66 3.45
N VAL A 264 3.47 9.85 3.94
CA VAL A 264 2.24 9.98 3.18
C VAL A 264 1.56 11.27 3.53
N PHE A 265 1.26 12.07 2.55
CA PHE A 265 0.52 13.31 2.68
C PHE A 265 -0.86 13.13 2.04
N LYS A 266 -1.90 13.61 2.72
CA LYS A 266 -3.29 13.53 2.25
C LYS A 266 -3.92 14.91 2.20
N LEU A 267 -4.65 15.17 1.14
CA LEU A 267 -5.44 16.37 0.94
C LEU A 267 -6.88 15.96 0.63
N HIS A 268 -7.81 16.36 1.46
CA HIS A 268 -9.23 16.12 1.24
C HIS A 268 -9.82 17.30 0.46
N LEU A 269 -10.07 17.07 -0.81
CA LEU A 269 -10.70 18.06 -1.69
C LEU A 269 -12.19 18.16 -1.34
N LYS A 270 -12.78 19.34 -1.58
CA LYS A 270 -14.20 19.59 -1.32
C LYS A 270 -15.08 19.13 -2.47
#